data_d611bb4a863b44207ec42673ca9b3c5e
#
_entry.id   d611bb4a863b44207ec42673ca9b3c5e
#
_cell.length_a   1.000
_cell.length_b   1.000
_cell.length_c   1.000
_cell.angle_alpha   90.00
_cell.angle_beta   90.00
_cell.angle_gamma   90.00
#
_symmetry.space_group_name_H-M   'P 1'
#
loop_
_entity.id
_entity.type
_entity.pdbx_description
1 polymer ?
#
loop_
_entity_poly.entity_id
_entity_poly.type
_entity_poly.pdbx_seq_one_letter_code
_entity_poly.pdbx_strand_id
1 'polypeptide(L)'
;MPPRMTTQTQAVLLALLAKFDSDHYGLDLMKQTGLKSGTLYPALIRLEGHGLVRSFWEDIDPVKAGRPRRRLYRLTADGIAQAQQLTSSRVGGNAYA
;
A
#
# COMPACT_ATOMS: atom_id res chain seq x y z
N MET A 1 -6.26 15.13 10.48
CA MET A 1 -5.97 14.04 11.41
C MET A 1 -5.77 12.73 10.65
N PRO A 2 -4.68 12.01 10.87
CA PRO A 2 -4.50 10.76 10.17
C PRO A 2 -5.54 9.73 10.59
N PRO A 3 -5.92 8.82 9.70
CA PRO A 3 -6.88 7.76 10.04
C PRO A 3 -6.29 6.82 11.07
N ARG A 4 -7.16 6.26 11.88
CA ARG A 4 -6.77 5.22 12.82
C ARG A 4 -6.56 3.93 12.03
N MET A 5 -5.38 3.34 12.16
CA MET A 5 -4.99 2.18 11.36
C MET A 5 -4.84 0.93 12.20
N THR A 6 -5.37 -0.18 11.69
CA THR A 6 -5.09 -1.50 12.25
C THR A 6 -3.67 -1.91 11.90
N THR A 7 -3.14 -2.92 12.59
CA THR A 7 -1.83 -3.48 12.29
C THR A 7 -1.73 -3.93 10.83
N GLN A 8 -2.80 -4.55 10.31
CA GLN A 8 -2.84 -5.01 8.93
C GLN A 8 -2.76 -3.84 7.94
N THR A 9 -3.50 -2.77 8.19
CA THR A 9 -3.48 -1.58 7.33
C THR A 9 -2.10 -0.92 7.36
N GLN A 10 -1.45 -0.85 8.52
CA GLN A 10 -0.09 -0.34 8.64
C GLN A 10 0.89 -1.21 7.84
N ALA A 11 0.73 -2.53 7.87
CA ALA A 11 1.58 -3.43 7.10
C ALA A 11 1.49 -3.17 5.60
N VAL A 12 0.28 -2.92 5.10
CA VAL A 12 0.07 -2.58 3.68
C VAL A 12 0.76 -1.25 3.34
N LEU A 13 0.60 -0.25 4.18
CA LEU A 13 1.19 1.06 3.96
C LEU A 13 2.73 0.97 3.93
N LEU A 14 3.31 0.21 4.85
CA LEU A 14 4.76 0.03 4.92
C LEU A 14 5.30 -0.80 3.73
N ALA A 15 4.54 -1.79 3.26
CA ALA A 15 4.90 -2.56 2.07
C ALA A 15 4.96 -1.65 0.83
N LEU A 16 4.00 -0.75 0.70
CA LEU A 16 3.97 0.22 -0.39
C LEU A 16 5.14 1.21 -0.29
N LEU A 17 5.52 1.59 0.93
CA LEU A 17 6.63 2.51 1.15
C LEU A 17 7.97 1.91 0.73
N ALA A 18 8.16 0.61 0.92
CA ALA A 18 9.42 -0.06 0.61
C ALA A 18 9.86 0.17 -0.85
N LYS A 19 8.89 0.31 -1.75
CA LYS A 19 9.12 0.67 -3.16
C LYS A 19 8.11 1.73 -3.57
N PHE A 20 8.17 2.90 -2.93
CA PHE A 20 7.16 3.95 -3.07
C PHE A 20 7.09 4.52 -4.49
N ASP A 21 8.14 4.38 -5.27
CA ASP A 21 8.23 4.86 -6.66
C ASP A 21 7.80 3.80 -7.68
N SER A 22 7.33 2.66 -7.21
CA SER A 22 6.89 1.55 -8.06
C SER A 22 5.39 1.34 -7.96
N ASP A 23 4.83 0.73 -8.99
CA ASP A 23 3.44 0.32 -9.00
C ASP A 23 3.34 -1.09 -8.42
N HIS A 24 2.36 -1.30 -7.55
CA HIS A 24 2.14 -2.57 -6.88
C HIS A 24 0.78 -3.14 -7.27
N TYR A 25 0.71 -4.44 -7.47
CA TYR A 25 -0.59 -5.10 -7.66
C TYR A 25 -0.90 -6.00 -6.46
N GLY A 26 -2.19 -6.36 -6.33
CA GLY A 26 -2.67 -7.02 -5.11
C GLY A 26 -1.93 -8.29 -4.74
N LEU A 27 -1.66 -9.16 -5.74
CA LEU A 27 -0.95 -10.42 -5.47
C LEU A 27 0.44 -10.17 -4.88
N ASP A 28 1.14 -9.16 -5.39
CA ASP A 28 2.46 -8.77 -4.91
C ASP A 28 2.38 -8.29 -3.44
N LEU A 29 1.40 -7.45 -3.14
CA LEU A 29 1.18 -6.97 -1.78
C LEU A 29 0.78 -8.10 -0.83
N MET A 30 0.00 -9.07 -1.30
CA MET A 30 -0.33 -10.26 -0.51
C MET A 30 0.92 -11.03 -0.13
N LYS A 31 1.84 -11.21 -1.07
CA LYS A 31 3.11 -11.90 -0.80
C LYS A 31 3.98 -11.14 0.19
N GLN A 32 4.06 -9.82 0.05
CA GLN A 32 4.91 -8.99 0.91
C GLN A 32 4.36 -8.88 2.34
N THR A 33 3.05 -8.81 2.48
CA THR A 33 2.41 -8.60 3.79
C THR A 33 1.99 -9.89 4.47
N GLY A 34 1.84 -10.97 3.71
CA GLY A 34 1.27 -12.22 4.21
C GLY A 34 -0.25 -12.16 4.40
N LEU A 35 -0.89 -11.07 4.00
CA LEU A 35 -2.33 -10.90 4.17
C LEU A 35 -3.09 -11.60 3.07
N LYS A 36 -4.26 -12.13 3.40
CA LYS A 36 -5.19 -12.69 2.43
C LYS A 36 -5.97 -11.57 1.75
N SER A 37 -6.54 -11.87 0.58
CA SER A 37 -7.29 -10.89 -0.20
C SER A 37 -8.43 -10.24 0.58
N GLY A 38 -9.13 -11.02 1.40
CA GLY A 38 -10.24 -10.52 2.22
C GLY A 38 -9.84 -9.48 3.27
N THR A 39 -8.55 -9.39 3.59
CA THR A 39 -8.01 -8.38 4.50
C THR A 39 -7.31 -7.27 3.72
N LEU A 40 -6.55 -7.64 2.68
CA LEU A 40 -5.76 -6.69 1.91
C LEU A 40 -6.61 -5.67 1.17
N TYR A 41 -7.59 -6.13 0.38
CA TYR A 41 -8.35 -5.22 -0.47
C TYR A 41 -9.21 -4.23 0.32
N PRO A 42 -9.89 -4.61 1.41
CA PRO A 42 -10.55 -3.61 2.26
C PRO A 42 -9.59 -2.56 2.83
N ALA A 43 -8.37 -2.96 3.19
CA ALA A 43 -7.36 -2.02 3.67
C ALA A 43 -6.96 -1.04 2.57
N LEU A 44 -6.75 -1.50 1.35
CA LEU A 44 -6.42 -0.65 0.21
C LEU A 44 -7.54 0.35 -0.08
N ILE A 45 -8.79 -0.10 -0.02
CA ILE A 45 -9.96 0.76 -0.24
C ILE A 45 -10.00 1.87 0.82
N ARG A 46 -9.75 1.53 2.09
CA ARG A 46 -9.71 2.53 3.16
C ARG A 46 -8.58 3.53 2.95
N LEU A 47 -7.40 3.06 2.60
CA LEU A 47 -6.25 3.94 2.35
C LEU A 47 -6.52 4.86 1.18
N GLU A 48 -7.14 4.35 0.12
CA GLU A 48 -7.52 5.17 -1.04
C GLU A 48 -8.57 6.22 -0.64
N GLY A 49 -9.54 5.82 0.17
CA GLY A 49 -10.57 6.74 0.68
C GLY A 49 -10.02 7.87 1.54
N HIS A 50 -8.88 7.66 2.19
CA HIS A 50 -8.18 8.69 2.96
C HIS A 50 -7.15 9.46 2.14
N GLY A 51 -7.06 9.20 0.84
CA GLY A 51 -6.11 9.91 -0.03
C GLY A 51 -4.66 9.50 0.15
N LEU A 52 -4.39 8.37 0.78
CA LEU A 52 -3.02 7.89 1.04
C LEU A 52 -2.50 6.96 -0.06
N VAL A 53 -3.41 6.34 -0.81
CA VAL A 53 -3.12 5.43 -1.92
C VAL A 53 -3.97 5.83 -3.10
N ARG A 54 -3.42 5.73 -4.29
CA ARG A 54 -4.19 5.84 -5.52
C ARG A 54 -4.13 4.51 -6.25
N SER A 55 -5.19 4.19 -6.99
CA SER A 55 -5.26 2.97 -7.78
C SER A 55 -5.60 3.33 -9.23
N PHE A 56 -5.13 2.50 -10.14
CA PHE A 56 -5.35 2.69 -11.57
C PHE A 56 -5.17 1.37 -12.29
N TRP A 57 -5.70 1.29 -13.50
CA TRP A 57 -5.55 0.11 -14.32
C TRP A 57 -4.21 0.13 -15.03
N GLU A 58 -3.60 -1.05 -15.13
CA GLU A 58 -2.37 -1.25 -15.87
C GLU A 58 -2.55 -0.81 -17.33
N ASP A 59 -1.56 -0.10 -17.87
CA ASP A 59 -1.60 0.40 -19.24
C ASP A 59 -0.99 -0.64 -20.17
N ILE A 60 -1.78 -1.68 -20.47
CA ILE A 60 -1.40 -2.75 -21.39
C ILE A 60 -2.56 -3.06 -22.32
N ASP A 61 -2.25 -3.71 -23.45
CA ASP A 61 -3.24 -4.34 -24.29
C ASP A 61 -3.44 -5.77 -23.79
N PRO A 62 -4.59 -6.13 -23.21
CA PRO A 62 -4.80 -7.45 -22.63
C PRO A 62 -4.67 -8.58 -23.66
N VAL A 63 -5.07 -8.32 -24.92
CA VAL A 63 -4.99 -9.32 -25.98
C VAL A 63 -3.53 -9.64 -26.28
N LYS A 64 -2.70 -8.61 -26.47
CA LYS A 64 -1.27 -8.78 -26.75
C LYS A 64 -0.53 -9.37 -25.57
N ALA A 65 -0.88 -8.96 -24.36
CA ALA A 65 -0.25 -9.45 -23.14
C ALA A 65 -0.69 -10.87 -22.78
N GLY A 66 -1.81 -11.34 -23.34
CA GLY A 66 -2.36 -12.66 -23.04
C GLY A 66 -2.92 -12.78 -21.63
N ARG A 67 -3.28 -11.68 -21.00
CA ARG A 67 -3.85 -11.66 -19.66
C ARG A 67 -4.66 -10.37 -19.44
N PRO A 68 -5.59 -10.37 -18.46
CA PRO A 68 -6.32 -9.14 -18.12
C PRO A 68 -5.40 -8.07 -17.54
N ARG A 69 -5.86 -6.82 -17.65
CA ARG A 69 -5.20 -5.71 -16.96
C ARG A 69 -5.29 -5.92 -15.46
N ARG A 70 -4.23 -5.51 -14.76
CA ARG A 70 -4.17 -5.57 -13.30
C ARG A 70 -4.51 -4.22 -12.72
N ARG A 71 -5.13 -4.22 -11.54
CA ARG A 71 -5.30 -3.02 -10.74
C ARG A 71 -4.00 -2.74 -10.01
N LEU A 72 -3.44 -1.55 -10.21
CA LEU A 72 -2.18 -1.15 -9.60
C LEU A 72 -2.43 -0.15 -8.49
N TYR A 73 -1.55 -0.15 -7.51
CA TYR A 73 -1.63 0.69 -6.32
C TYR A 73 -0.31 1.40 -6.10
N ARG A 74 -0.40 2.67 -5.68
CA ARG A 74 0.78 3.49 -5.43
C ARG A 74 0.47 4.48 -4.32
N LEU A 75 1.46 4.78 -3.47
CA LEU A 75 1.30 5.81 -2.45
C LEU A 75 1.17 7.18 -3.10
N THR A 76 0.30 8.01 -2.54
CA THR A 76 0.28 9.44 -2.81
C THR A 76 1.38 10.11 -2.00
N ALA A 77 1.62 11.42 -2.23
CA ALA A 77 2.55 12.18 -1.39
C ALA A 77 2.14 12.12 0.09
N ASP A 78 0.85 12.25 0.37
CA ASP A 78 0.32 12.12 1.73
C ASP A 78 0.54 10.71 2.28
N GLY A 79 0.38 9.69 1.44
CA GLY A 79 0.63 8.30 1.83
C GLY A 79 2.09 8.07 2.20
N ILE A 80 3.02 8.62 1.43
CA ILE A 80 4.44 8.54 1.73
C ILE A 80 4.75 9.19 3.08
N ALA A 81 4.23 10.41 3.30
CA ALA A 81 4.44 11.12 4.57
C ALA A 81 3.90 10.33 5.75
N GLN A 82 2.69 9.77 5.61
CA GLN A 82 2.06 8.99 6.67
C GLN A 82 2.87 7.72 6.97
N ALA A 83 3.32 7.01 5.93
CA ALA A 83 4.13 5.81 6.08
C ALA A 83 5.47 6.11 6.76
N GLN A 84 6.09 7.22 6.38
CA GLN A 84 7.35 7.66 7.00
C GLN A 84 7.17 7.97 8.47
N GLN A 85 6.04 8.56 8.86
CA GLN A 85 5.73 8.82 10.27
C GLN A 85 5.65 7.53 11.07
N LEU A 86 5.04 6.49 10.52
CA LEU A 86 4.98 5.19 11.17
C LEU A 86 6.37 4.62 11.40
N THR A 87 7.24 4.71 10.40
CA THR A 87 8.62 4.23 10.49
C THR A 87 9.41 5.04 11.51
N SER A 88 9.30 6.36 11.48
CA SER A 88 9.99 7.26 12.42
C SER A 88 9.57 7.00 13.86
N SER A 89 8.28 6.83 14.11
CA SER A 89 7.77 6.54 15.44
C SER A 89 8.36 5.26 15.99
N ARG A 90 8.44 4.21 15.16
CA ARG A 90 9.01 2.93 15.56
C ARG A 90 10.49 3.05 15.90
N VAL A 91 11.24 3.71 15.01
CA VAL A 91 12.69 3.91 15.21
C VAL A 91 12.93 4.82 16.40
N GLY A 92 12.18 5.90 16.53
CA GLY A 92 12.28 6.82 17.64
C GLY A 92 12.03 6.13 18.99
N GLY A 93 10.99 5.28 19.05
CA GLY A 93 10.72 4.50 20.26
C GLY A 93 11.87 3.58 20.63
N ASN A 94 12.46 2.94 19.65
CA ASN A 94 13.59 2.05 19.88
C ASN A 94 14.86 2.79 20.31
N ALA A 95 15.07 3.98 19.78
CA ALA A 95 16.27 4.76 20.08
C ALA A 95 16.36 5.16 21.55
N TYR A 96 15.25 5.23 22.24
CA TYR A 96 15.16 5.67 23.63
C TYR A 96 14.77 4.54 24.58
N ALA A 97 14.66 3.34 24.05
CA ALA A 97 14.29 2.19 24.86
C ALA A 97 15.46 1.66 25.69
#